data_59f6a903117b3f8ecf8b322ac3da6889
#
_entry.id   59f6a903117b3f8ecf8b322ac3da6889
#
_cell.length_a   1.000
_cell.length_b   1.000
_cell.length_c   1.000
_cell.angle_alpha   90.00
_cell.angle_beta   90.00
_cell.angle_gamma   90.00
#
_symmetry.space_group_name_H-M   'P 1'
#
loop_
_entity.id
_entity.type
_entity.pdbx_description
1 polymer ?
#
loop_
_entity_poly.entity_id
_entity_poly.type
_entity_poly.pdbx_seq_one_letter_code
_entity_poly.pdbx_strand_id
1 'polypeptide(L)'
;MSCKIIIGLNTAWNLYNFRSGLIRTLVSQNYEVVTFAPADDYVEKVEKLGCRFLPVDMDQRGVNFFSDLLLIFKIFCLFRKEKPDLFLGYTIKPNIYGSIVSRLCGVQYINNVAGLGSVFGNKGWLQKLVKKLYTLAFAKSSMVFFQNSEDLEYFMKVKIVNKVTTGLLPGSGVNLYKYRVVSLPNNKRFRFLLVARILKEKGVEVFVEAAQVLQKEGICADFALLGFLETNNKFEISEYDIQKWVAQKSILYLGESFDVRKEIASADCIVLPSFYREGTPKSLLEAAAMGRPIITTNSIGCRNVVDHGINGYLCHPKDVTDLASKMRMMTLLPRSERTLMGLRGREKIEREFDEQIVINKYLNIIKQIL
;
A
#
# COMPACT_ATOMS: atom_id res chain seq x y z
N MET A 1 -9.60 -30.91 13.93
CA MET A 1 -8.34 -30.44 13.28
C MET A 1 -8.46 -28.94 13.13
N SER A 2 -7.40 -28.19 13.38
CA SER A 2 -7.44 -26.74 13.12
C SER A 2 -7.44 -26.51 11.60
N CYS A 3 -8.30 -25.60 11.10
CA CYS A 3 -8.30 -25.24 9.68
C CYS A 3 -7.00 -24.54 9.32
N LYS A 4 -6.43 -24.92 8.17
CA LYS A 4 -5.15 -24.38 7.68
C LYS A 4 -5.37 -23.33 6.60
N ILE A 5 -4.81 -22.14 6.81
CA ILE A 5 -4.90 -21.02 5.88
C ILE A 5 -3.51 -20.70 5.33
N ILE A 6 -3.38 -20.69 4.00
CA ILE A 6 -2.16 -20.22 3.34
C ILE A 6 -2.35 -18.77 2.85
N ILE A 7 -1.36 -17.92 3.11
CA ILE A 7 -1.34 -16.51 2.67
C ILE A 7 -0.14 -16.31 1.74
N GLY A 8 -0.40 -15.90 0.49
CA GLY A 8 0.64 -15.67 -0.52
C GLY A 8 0.81 -14.20 -0.89
N LEU A 9 2.04 -13.68 -0.78
CA LEU A 9 2.46 -12.36 -1.25
C LEU A 9 3.78 -12.41 -2.02
N ASN A 10 4.20 -11.28 -2.54
CA ASN A 10 5.41 -11.14 -3.36
C ASN A 10 6.67 -10.73 -2.57
N THR A 11 6.59 -10.46 -1.25
CA THR A 11 7.72 -10.22 -0.33
C THR A 11 7.31 -10.52 1.11
N ALA A 12 8.25 -10.91 1.98
CA ALA A 12 8.01 -11.03 3.42
C ALA A 12 7.79 -9.64 4.04
N TRP A 13 8.44 -8.60 3.52
CA TRP A 13 8.18 -7.21 3.88
C TRP A 13 6.70 -6.84 3.72
N ASN A 14 6.07 -7.21 2.60
CA ASN A 14 4.65 -6.97 2.36
C ASN A 14 3.74 -7.76 3.34
N LEU A 15 4.08 -9.01 3.64
CA LEU A 15 3.39 -9.81 4.65
C LEU A 15 3.38 -9.08 6.00
N TYR A 16 4.56 -8.67 6.46
CA TYR A 16 4.70 -8.02 7.74
C TYR A 16 4.00 -6.65 7.79
N ASN A 17 4.24 -5.80 6.79
CA ASN A 17 3.73 -4.43 6.85
C ASN A 17 2.24 -4.29 6.56
N PHE A 18 1.65 -5.20 5.79
CA PHE A 18 0.25 -5.08 5.37
C PHE A 18 -0.69 -6.15 5.93
N ARG A 19 -0.18 -7.24 6.51
CA ARG A 19 -1.01 -8.38 6.92
C ARG A 19 -0.75 -8.84 8.36
N SER A 20 0.14 -8.19 9.11
CA SER A 20 0.44 -8.56 10.50
C SER A 20 -0.80 -8.65 11.38
N GLY A 21 -1.72 -7.69 11.30
CA GLY A 21 -2.95 -7.70 12.09
C GLY A 21 -3.84 -8.90 11.75
N LEU A 22 -4.07 -9.17 10.46
CA LEU A 22 -4.85 -10.32 10.00
C LEU A 22 -4.18 -11.64 10.42
N ILE A 23 -2.87 -11.79 10.21
CA ILE A 23 -2.13 -13.01 10.58
C ILE A 23 -2.27 -13.28 12.08
N ARG A 24 -1.98 -12.29 12.94
CA ARG A 24 -2.14 -12.45 14.41
C ARG A 24 -3.55 -12.82 14.80
N THR A 25 -4.56 -12.21 14.18
CA THR A 25 -5.95 -12.49 14.49
C THR A 25 -6.35 -13.92 14.09
N LEU A 26 -5.91 -14.39 12.91
CA LEU A 26 -6.15 -15.77 12.50
C LEU A 26 -5.48 -16.77 13.45
N VAL A 27 -4.21 -16.54 13.82
CA VAL A 27 -3.49 -17.36 14.79
C VAL A 27 -4.21 -17.38 16.15
N SER A 28 -4.66 -16.22 16.65
CA SER A 28 -5.38 -16.11 17.93
C SER A 28 -6.75 -16.80 17.91
N GLN A 29 -7.34 -17.02 16.72
CA GLN A 29 -8.55 -17.79 16.51
C GLN A 29 -8.29 -19.28 16.23
N ASN A 30 -7.07 -19.77 16.53
CA ASN A 30 -6.67 -21.17 16.38
C ASN A 30 -6.63 -21.69 14.93
N TYR A 31 -6.50 -20.82 13.92
CA TYR A 31 -6.16 -21.25 12.57
C TYR A 31 -4.67 -21.58 12.47
N GLU A 32 -4.32 -22.65 11.77
CA GLU A 32 -2.94 -22.89 11.37
C GLU A 32 -2.61 -21.98 10.18
N VAL A 33 -1.76 -20.97 10.40
CA VAL A 33 -1.40 -19.99 9.36
C VAL A 33 -0.05 -20.30 8.78
N VAL A 34 0.00 -20.48 7.47
CA VAL A 34 1.23 -20.64 6.69
C VAL A 34 1.32 -19.46 5.72
N THR A 35 2.49 -18.85 5.60
CA THR A 35 2.71 -17.75 4.66
C THR A 35 3.77 -18.14 3.63
N PHE A 36 3.65 -17.66 2.38
CA PHE A 36 4.73 -17.81 1.41
C PHE A 36 5.00 -16.50 0.66
N ALA A 37 6.28 -16.24 0.44
CA ALA A 37 6.81 -15.15 -0.37
C ALA A 37 8.30 -15.42 -0.66
N PRO A 38 8.97 -14.65 -1.54
CA PRO A 38 10.42 -14.55 -1.53
C PRO A 38 10.93 -14.14 -0.15
N ALA A 39 12.02 -14.78 0.29
CA ALA A 39 12.65 -14.44 1.57
C ALA A 39 13.33 -13.07 1.49
N ASP A 40 13.20 -12.30 2.55
CA ASP A 40 13.88 -11.02 2.80
C ASP A 40 14.11 -10.83 4.31
N ASP A 41 14.67 -9.69 4.74
CA ASP A 41 14.99 -9.39 6.14
C ASP A 41 13.78 -9.37 7.10
N TYR A 42 12.58 -9.58 6.59
CA TYR A 42 11.35 -9.59 7.37
C TYR A 42 10.85 -10.98 7.73
N VAL A 43 11.51 -12.06 7.26
CA VAL A 43 11.09 -13.44 7.52
C VAL A 43 10.93 -13.70 9.03
N GLU A 44 11.96 -13.41 9.82
CA GLU A 44 11.91 -13.59 11.29
C GLU A 44 10.78 -12.78 11.94
N LYS A 45 10.52 -11.57 11.44
CA LYS A 45 9.42 -10.73 11.94
C LYS A 45 8.05 -11.31 11.59
N VAL A 46 7.91 -11.96 10.42
CA VAL A 46 6.69 -12.66 10.01
C VAL A 46 6.46 -13.88 10.89
N GLU A 47 7.48 -14.70 11.14
CA GLU A 47 7.35 -15.88 12.00
C GLU A 47 7.01 -15.52 13.45
N LYS A 48 7.51 -14.41 13.97
CA LYS A 48 7.12 -13.85 15.28
C LYS A 48 5.64 -13.45 15.38
N LEU A 49 4.88 -13.44 14.27
CA LEU A 49 3.43 -13.27 14.30
C LEU A 49 2.68 -14.55 14.70
N GLY A 50 3.39 -15.68 14.82
CA GLY A 50 2.84 -17.00 15.17
C GLY A 50 2.48 -17.86 13.96
N CYS A 51 2.89 -17.50 12.75
CA CYS A 51 2.71 -18.30 11.54
C CYS A 51 4.01 -18.95 11.07
N ARG A 52 3.91 -20.00 10.23
CA ARG A 52 5.07 -20.57 9.53
C ARG A 52 5.32 -19.80 8.23
N PHE A 53 6.58 -19.52 7.92
CA PHE A 53 6.99 -18.94 6.65
C PHE A 53 7.63 -19.99 5.74
N LEU A 54 7.23 -20.02 4.48
CA LEU A 54 7.80 -20.89 3.45
C LEU A 54 8.37 -20.03 2.31
N PRO A 55 9.67 -20.07 2.07
CA PRO A 55 10.28 -19.29 1.00
C PRO A 55 9.85 -19.84 -0.37
N VAL A 56 9.30 -18.98 -1.20
CA VAL A 56 8.96 -19.27 -2.59
C VAL A 56 9.46 -18.13 -3.47
N ASP A 57 10.55 -18.38 -4.18
CA ASP A 57 11.12 -17.39 -5.08
C ASP A 57 10.15 -17.09 -6.22
N MET A 58 9.93 -15.81 -6.45
CA MET A 58 9.16 -15.32 -7.59
C MET A 58 9.75 -14.00 -8.10
N ASP A 59 9.81 -13.87 -9.40
CA ASP A 59 10.10 -12.57 -9.99
C ASP A 59 8.94 -11.60 -9.72
N GLN A 60 9.24 -10.50 -9.05
CA GLN A 60 8.24 -9.49 -8.69
C GLN A 60 7.82 -8.65 -9.91
N ARG A 61 8.62 -8.63 -10.97
CA ARG A 61 8.45 -7.81 -12.17
C ARG A 61 8.70 -8.63 -13.41
N GLY A 62 7.91 -8.36 -14.43
CA GLY A 62 8.07 -9.03 -15.71
C GLY A 62 7.27 -10.32 -15.85
N VAL A 63 7.19 -10.78 -17.10
CA VAL A 63 6.52 -12.00 -17.51
C VAL A 63 7.59 -12.87 -18.19
N ASN A 64 8.03 -13.89 -17.48
CA ASN A 64 8.88 -14.93 -18.03
C ASN A 64 8.12 -16.25 -17.94
N PHE A 65 7.74 -16.78 -19.08
CA PHE A 65 6.89 -17.97 -19.17
C PHE A 65 7.47 -19.18 -18.40
N PHE A 66 8.77 -19.43 -18.50
CA PHE A 66 9.40 -20.57 -17.83
C PHE A 66 9.47 -20.38 -16.31
N SER A 67 9.84 -19.20 -15.83
CA SER A 67 9.87 -18.90 -14.40
C SER A 67 8.47 -18.89 -13.79
N ASP A 68 7.47 -18.44 -14.55
CA ASP A 68 6.08 -18.42 -14.10
C ASP A 68 5.48 -19.84 -14.03
N LEU A 69 5.84 -20.73 -15.00
CA LEU A 69 5.45 -22.14 -14.94
C LEU A 69 6.10 -22.87 -13.76
N LEU A 70 7.40 -22.59 -13.51
CA LEU A 70 8.11 -23.14 -12.34
C LEU A 70 7.46 -22.65 -11.03
N LEU A 71 7.05 -21.39 -10.97
CA LEU A 71 6.35 -20.83 -9.80
C LEU A 71 5.01 -21.55 -9.56
N ILE A 72 4.22 -21.79 -10.61
CA ILE A 72 2.97 -22.55 -10.51
C ILE A 72 3.26 -23.95 -9.94
N PHE A 73 4.31 -24.63 -10.44
CA PHE A 73 4.69 -25.95 -9.96
C PHE A 73 5.13 -25.92 -8.48
N LYS A 74 5.97 -24.94 -8.08
CA LYS A 74 6.37 -24.77 -6.67
C LYS A 74 5.15 -24.57 -5.77
N ILE A 75 4.20 -23.71 -6.15
CA ILE A 75 2.96 -23.47 -5.37
C ILE A 75 2.11 -24.75 -5.34
N PHE A 76 2.03 -25.51 -6.44
CA PHE A 76 1.30 -26.77 -6.46
C PHE A 76 1.90 -27.82 -5.51
N CYS A 77 3.20 -28.01 -5.52
CA CYS A 77 3.88 -28.90 -4.59
C CYS A 77 3.67 -28.46 -3.12
N LEU A 78 3.72 -27.16 -2.86
CA LEU A 78 3.45 -26.58 -1.56
C LEU A 78 2.02 -26.90 -1.09
N PHE A 79 1.00 -26.70 -1.92
CA PHE A 79 -0.40 -26.99 -1.59
C PHE A 79 -0.66 -28.49 -1.41
N ARG A 80 -0.03 -29.34 -2.22
CA ARG A 80 -0.13 -30.81 -2.04
C ARG A 80 0.48 -31.29 -0.74
N LYS A 81 1.58 -30.65 -0.30
CA LYS A 81 2.26 -30.95 0.97
C LYS A 81 1.45 -30.41 2.17
N GLU A 82 1.08 -29.15 2.12
CA GLU A 82 0.44 -28.43 3.24
C GLU A 82 -1.05 -28.74 3.38
N LYS A 83 -1.74 -29.10 2.30
CA LYS A 83 -3.20 -29.40 2.25
C LYS A 83 -4.03 -28.31 2.93
N PRO A 84 -3.96 -27.05 2.48
CA PRO A 84 -4.71 -25.97 3.09
C PRO A 84 -6.23 -26.12 2.81
N ASP A 85 -7.03 -25.60 3.73
CA ASP A 85 -8.46 -25.46 3.58
C ASP A 85 -8.80 -24.17 2.82
N LEU A 86 -8.01 -23.12 3.00
CA LEU A 86 -8.20 -21.81 2.40
C LEU A 86 -6.90 -21.18 1.96
N PHE A 87 -6.94 -20.52 0.80
CA PHE A 87 -5.86 -19.67 0.31
C PHE A 87 -6.28 -18.19 0.24
N LEU A 88 -5.42 -17.31 0.78
CA LEU A 88 -5.57 -15.85 0.66
C LEU A 88 -4.49 -15.32 -0.29
N GLY A 89 -4.90 -14.89 -1.49
CA GLY A 89 -4.01 -14.36 -2.52
C GLY A 89 -3.93 -12.84 -2.50
N TYR A 90 -2.70 -12.32 -2.56
CA TYR A 90 -2.42 -10.89 -2.69
C TYR A 90 -1.38 -10.67 -3.77
N THR A 91 -1.34 -9.47 -4.33
CA THR A 91 -0.47 -9.10 -5.47
C THR A 91 -0.73 -9.95 -6.72
N ILE A 92 -0.11 -9.59 -7.85
CA ILE A 92 -0.52 -10.15 -9.16
C ILE A 92 -0.24 -11.64 -9.28
N LYS A 93 1.02 -12.08 -9.05
CA LYS A 93 1.41 -13.49 -9.27
C LYS A 93 0.76 -14.45 -8.27
N PRO A 94 0.78 -14.19 -6.94
CA PRO A 94 0.04 -15.02 -5.99
C PRO A 94 -1.47 -15.06 -6.26
N ASN A 95 -2.10 -13.92 -6.62
CA ASN A 95 -3.51 -13.89 -7.01
C ASN A 95 -3.80 -14.81 -8.20
N ILE A 96 -2.99 -14.74 -9.25
CA ILE A 96 -3.23 -15.53 -10.47
C ILE A 96 -2.84 -16.98 -10.25
N TYR A 97 -1.59 -17.25 -9.90
CA TYR A 97 -1.05 -18.62 -9.88
C TYR A 97 -1.52 -19.41 -8.65
N GLY A 98 -1.61 -18.74 -7.50
CA GLY A 98 -2.19 -19.35 -6.30
C GLY A 98 -3.65 -19.75 -6.49
N SER A 99 -4.46 -18.91 -7.17
CA SER A 99 -5.87 -19.24 -7.47
C SER A 99 -6.01 -20.40 -8.47
N ILE A 100 -5.15 -20.44 -9.50
CA ILE A 100 -5.13 -21.56 -10.44
C ILE A 100 -4.79 -22.87 -9.72
N VAL A 101 -3.78 -22.86 -8.86
CA VAL A 101 -3.37 -24.01 -8.06
C VAL A 101 -4.47 -24.39 -7.05
N SER A 102 -5.10 -23.42 -6.39
CA SER A 102 -6.23 -23.68 -5.48
C SER A 102 -7.32 -24.47 -6.17
N ARG A 103 -7.69 -24.06 -7.39
CA ARG A 103 -8.69 -24.80 -8.18
C ARG A 103 -8.27 -26.22 -8.51
N LEU A 104 -7.00 -26.43 -8.87
CA LEU A 104 -6.45 -27.78 -9.19
C LEU A 104 -6.43 -28.69 -7.96
N CYS A 105 -6.22 -28.11 -6.77
CA CYS A 105 -6.19 -28.84 -5.51
C CYS A 105 -7.55 -28.91 -4.77
N GLY A 106 -8.60 -28.29 -5.30
CA GLY A 106 -9.91 -28.23 -4.64
C GLY A 106 -9.96 -27.32 -3.39
N VAL A 107 -9.03 -26.38 -3.26
CA VAL A 107 -8.88 -25.47 -2.13
C VAL A 107 -9.74 -24.21 -2.37
N GLN A 108 -10.48 -23.76 -1.36
CA GLN A 108 -11.19 -22.48 -1.38
C GLN A 108 -10.20 -21.30 -1.39
N TYR A 109 -10.57 -20.18 -2.00
CA TYR A 109 -9.65 -19.04 -2.05
C TYR A 109 -10.34 -17.68 -2.10
N ILE A 110 -9.68 -16.71 -1.49
CA ILE A 110 -10.04 -15.29 -1.47
C ILE A 110 -8.91 -14.49 -2.09
N ASN A 111 -9.23 -13.56 -2.97
CA ASN A 111 -8.27 -12.70 -3.63
C ASN A 111 -8.38 -11.24 -3.16
N ASN A 112 -7.27 -10.52 -3.19
CA ASN A 112 -7.24 -9.09 -2.92
C ASN A 112 -6.48 -8.35 -4.02
N VAL A 113 -7.18 -7.44 -4.71
CA VAL A 113 -6.61 -6.54 -5.71
C VAL A 113 -6.30 -5.22 -5.04
N ALA A 114 -5.01 -5.01 -4.71
CA ALA A 114 -4.54 -3.84 -3.98
C ALA A 114 -4.31 -2.59 -4.86
N GLY A 115 -4.69 -2.65 -6.13
CA GLY A 115 -4.50 -1.64 -7.15
C GLY A 115 -4.07 -2.28 -8.46
N LEU A 116 -4.43 -1.67 -9.59
CA LEU A 116 -4.16 -2.24 -10.91
C LEU A 116 -2.72 -2.02 -11.38
N GLY A 117 -2.03 -1.05 -10.78
CA GLY A 117 -0.66 -0.73 -11.14
C GLY A 117 -0.47 -0.28 -12.60
N SER A 118 0.77 -0.29 -13.06
CA SER A 118 1.16 0.15 -14.39
C SER A 118 0.73 -0.81 -15.52
N VAL A 119 0.48 -2.08 -15.22
CA VAL A 119 0.13 -3.10 -16.24
C VAL A 119 -1.18 -2.77 -16.94
N PHE A 120 -2.14 -2.21 -16.22
CA PHE A 120 -3.46 -1.83 -16.77
C PHE A 120 -3.48 -0.43 -17.40
N GLY A 121 -2.42 0.37 -17.22
CA GLY A 121 -2.25 1.68 -17.89
C GLY A 121 -1.76 1.59 -19.33
N ASN A 122 -1.10 0.50 -19.73
CA ASN A 122 -0.53 0.33 -21.05
C ASN A 122 -1.42 -0.57 -21.93
N LYS A 123 -1.92 -0.03 -23.05
CA LYS A 123 -2.66 -0.82 -24.04
C LYS A 123 -1.67 -1.71 -24.83
N GLY A 124 -1.76 -3.04 -24.66
CA GLY A 124 -0.89 -3.97 -25.38
C GLY A 124 -1.31 -5.43 -25.20
N TRP A 125 -0.58 -6.34 -25.84
CA TRP A 125 -0.82 -7.79 -25.74
C TRP A 125 -0.69 -8.30 -24.30
N LEU A 126 0.23 -7.74 -23.51
CA LEU A 126 0.45 -8.08 -22.11
C LEU A 126 -0.79 -7.79 -21.26
N GLN A 127 -1.45 -6.64 -21.45
CA GLN A 127 -2.69 -6.33 -20.74
C GLN A 127 -3.80 -7.35 -21.08
N LYS A 128 -3.90 -7.76 -22.36
CA LYS A 128 -4.87 -8.78 -22.79
C LYS A 128 -4.59 -10.12 -22.12
N LEU A 129 -3.32 -10.53 -22.07
CA LEU A 129 -2.90 -11.76 -21.41
C LEU A 129 -3.24 -11.72 -19.91
N VAL A 130 -2.84 -10.66 -19.20
CA VAL A 130 -3.11 -10.50 -17.77
C VAL A 130 -4.61 -10.50 -17.47
N LYS A 131 -5.44 -9.86 -18.30
CA LYS A 131 -6.90 -9.92 -18.17
C LYS A 131 -7.42 -11.36 -18.28
N LYS A 132 -6.98 -12.13 -19.27
CA LYS A 132 -7.37 -13.54 -19.44
C LYS A 132 -6.96 -14.37 -18.21
N LEU A 133 -5.74 -14.16 -17.70
CA LEU A 133 -5.25 -14.85 -16.52
C LEU A 133 -6.08 -14.51 -15.27
N TYR A 134 -6.44 -13.23 -15.07
CA TYR A 134 -7.34 -12.84 -13.98
C TYR A 134 -8.74 -13.43 -14.14
N THR A 135 -9.29 -13.46 -15.37
CA THR A 135 -10.60 -14.09 -15.60
C THR A 135 -10.58 -15.58 -15.23
N LEU A 136 -9.51 -16.28 -15.61
CA LEU A 136 -9.33 -17.69 -15.25
C LEU A 136 -9.14 -17.86 -13.74
N ALA A 137 -8.30 -17.05 -13.13
CA ALA A 137 -7.98 -17.12 -11.71
C ALA A 137 -9.20 -16.84 -10.82
N PHE A 138 -10.00 -15.81 -11.15
CA PHE A 138 -11.11 -15.36 -10.31
C PHE A 138 -12.46 -16.07 -10.59
N ALA A 139 -12.53 -16.90 -11.63
CA ALA A 139 -13.76 -17.54 -12.05
C ALA A 139 -14.47 -18.37 -10.95
N LYS A 140 -13.74 -18.89 -9.96
CA LYS A 140 -14.27 -19.63 -8.81
C LYS A 140 -13.76 -19.11 -7.46
N SER A 141 -13.35 -17.85 -7.43
CA SER A 141 -12.97 -17.20 -6.16
C SER A 141 -14.20 -17.07 -5.27
N SER A 142 -14.08 -17.46 -4.01
CA SER A 142 -15.15 -17.29 -3.02
C SER A 142 -15.43 -15.81 -2.75
N MET A 143 -14.38 -14.98 -2.82
CA MET A 143 -14.47 -13.52 -2.71
C MET A 143 -13.27 -12.85 -3.38
N VAL A 144 -13.52 -11.75 -4.09
CA VAL A 144 -12.48 -10.86 -4.63
C VAL A 144 -12.64 -9.49 -4.01
N PHE A 145 -11.69 -9.09 -3.18
CA PHE A 145 -11.66 -7.78 -2.58
C PHE A 145 -10.90 -6.77 -3.44
N PHE A 146 -11.42 -5.55 -3.51
CA PHE A 146 -10.79 -4.39 -4.14
C PHE A 146 -10.58 -3.29 -3.10
N GLN A 147 -9.58 -2.42 -3.31
CA GLN A 147 -9.25 -1.33 -2.39
C GLN A 147 -9.79 0.04 -2.85
N ASN A 148 -10.42 0.10 -4.00
CA ASN A 148 -11.13 1.27 -4.52
C ASN A 148 -12.27 0.83 -5.45
N SER A 149 -13.29 1.68 -5.60
CA SER A 149 -14.47 1.43 -6.44
C SER A 149 -14.13 1.41 -7.93
N GLU A 150 -13.18 2.24 -8.36
CA GLU A 150 -12.82 2.38 -9.76
C GLU A 150 -12.19 1.11 -10.33
N ASP A 151 -11.36 0.43 -9.53
CA ASP A 151 -10.78 -0.85 -9.94
C ASP A 151 -11.82 -1.96 -9.96
N LEU A 152 -12.74 -1.99 -8.97
CA LEU A 152 -13.87 -2.91 -8.96
C LEU A 152 -14.75 -2.71 -10.20
N GLU A 153 -15.19 -1.48 -10.47
CA GLU A 153 -16.02 -1.15 -11.63
C GLU A 153 -15.34 -1.52 -12.95
N TYR A 154 -14.03 -1.27 -13.05
CA TYR A 154 -13.27 -1.67 -14.21
C TYR A 154 -13.29 -3.20 -14.42
N PHE A 155 -13.06 -4.00 -13.37
CA PHE A 155 -13.08 -5.46 -13.47
C PHE A 155 -14.48 -6.00 -13.79
N MET A 156 -15.52 -5.38 -13.24
CA MET A 156 -16.92 -5.70 -13.61
C MET A 156 -17.21 -5.36 -15.07
N LYS A 157 -16.81 -4.15 -15.54
CA LYS A 157 -17.00 -3.71 -16.92
C LYS A 157 -16.33 -4.63 -17.93
N VAL A 158 -15.13 -5.12 -17.63
CA VAL A 158 -14.40 -6.07 -18.50
C VAL A 158 -14.76 -7.54 -18.21
N LYS A 159 -15.79 -7.81 -17.40
CA LYS A 159 -16.35 -9.12 -17.09
C LYS A 159 -15.34 -10.12 -16.49
N ILE A 160 -14.36 -9.63 -15.72
CA ILE A 160 -13.42 -10.50 -14.97
C ILE A 160 -14.07 -11.00 -13.67
N VAL A 161 -14.90 -10.17 -13.03
CA VAL A 161 -15.64 -10.49 -11.81
C VAL A 161 -17.11 -10.10 -11.93
N ASN A 162 -17.94 -10.60 -11.03
CA ASN A 162 -19.35 -10.20 -10.89
C ASN A 162 -19.60 -9.59 -9.49
N LYS A 163 -20.74 -8.94 -9.29
CA LYS A 163 -21.07 -8.23 -8.05
C LYS A 163 -21.23 -9.15 -6.83
N VAL A 164 -21.64 -10.40 -7.05
CA VAL A 164 -21.98 -11.33 -5.96
C VAL A 164 -20.74 -11.78 -5.18
N THR A 165 -19.62 -11.96 -5.88
CA THR A 165 -18.35 -12.44 -5.30
C THR A 165 -17.33 -11.34 -5.13
N THR A 166 -17.75 -10.08 -4.98
CA THR A 166 -16.84 -8.95 -4.84
C THR A 166 -17.16 -8.09 -3.63
N GLY A 167 -16.12 -7.47 -3.06
CA GLY A 167 -16.25 -6.56 -1.94
C GLY A 167 -15.20 -5.44 -1.96
N LEU A 168 -15.48 -4.36 -1.25
CA LEU A 168 -14.56 -3.24 -1.07
C LEU A 168 -13.89 -3.31 0.31
N LEU A 169 -12.59 -3.09 0.33
CA LEU A 169 -11.79 -2.89 1.54
C LEU A 169 -11.22 -1.46 1.54
N PRO A 170 -11.12 -0.83 2.70
CA PRO A 170 -10.45 0.48 2.83
C PRO A 170 -8.92 0.30 2.85
N GLY A 171 -8.34 -0.14 1.73
CA GLY A 171 -6.91 -0.48 1.68
C GLY A 171 -6.55 -1.69 2.54
N SER A 172 -5.38 -1.64 3.16
CA SER A 172 -4.94 -2.63 4.17
C SER A 172 -5.40 -2.27 5.59
N GLY A 173 -5.95 -1.08 5.76
CA GLY A 173 -6.17 -0.48 7.06
C GLY A 173 -4.89 -0.03 7.77
N VAL A 174 -5.04 0.60 8.91
CA VAL A 174 -3.94 1.01 9.79
C VAL A 174 -4.20 0.62 11.23
N ASN A 175 -3.16 0.17 11.93
CA ASN A 175 -3.23 -0.20 13.34
C ASN A 175 -3.24 1.05 14.23
N LEU A 176 -4.39 1.38 14.79
CA LEU A 176 -4.60 2.58 15.61
C LEU A 176 -3.87 2.54 16.97
N TYR A 177 -3.55 1.35 17.47
CA TYR A 177 -2.77 1.17 18.70
C TYR A 177 -1.27 1.41 18.46
N LYS A 178 -0.79 1.05 17.28
CA LYS A 178 0.60 1.30 16.84
C LYS A 178 0.82 2.76 16.45
N TYR A 179 -0.14 3.36 15.72
CA TYR A 179 -0.09 4.73 15.20
C TYR A 179 -1.04 5.62 16.03
N ARG A 180 -0.58 6.00 17.21
CA ARG A 180 -1.34 6.87 18.12
C ARG A 180 -1.19 8.33 17.73
N VAL A 181 -2.20 9.13 18.05
CA VAL A 181 -2.10 10.60 17.89
C VAL A 181 -0.92 11.14 18.71
N VAL A 182 -0.13 11.98 18.08
CA VAL A 182 1.00 12.68 18.68
C VAL A 182 0.84 14.17 18.40
N SER A 183 1.08 15.03 19.37
CA SER A 183 1.04 16.48 19.19
C SER A 183 1.92 16.93 18.03
N LEU A 184 1.53 18.01 17.36
CA LEU A 184 2.40 18.61 16.34
C LEU A 184 3.75 18.99 16.97
N PRO A 185 4.87 18.81 16.24
CA PRO A 185 6.19 19.13 16.77
C PRO A 185 6.33 20.66 17.01
N ASN A 186 7.27 21.01 17.86
CA ASN A 186 7.64 22.42 18.06
C ASN A 186 8.92 22.74 17.27
N ASN A 187 8.85 22.60 15.96
CA ASN A 187 9.96 22.83 15.06
C ASN A 187 10.26 24.35 14.91
N LYS A 188 11.55 24.72 14.84
CA LYS A 188 11.96 26.10 14.49
C LYS A 188 11.58 26.46 13.06
N ARG A 189 11.55 25.46 12.16
CA ARG A 189 11.16 25.59 10.75
C ARG A 189 10.04 24.60 10.48
N PHE A 190 9.05 25.01 9.71
CA PHE A 190 7.97 24.14 9.28
C PHE A 190 8.54 22.94 8.52
N ARG A 191 8.17 21.70 8.86
CA ARG A 191 8.67 20.50 8.20
C ARG A 191 7.59 19.78 7.40
N PHE A 192 7.80 19.73 6.10
CA PHE A 192 7.09 18.82 5.21
C PHE A 192 7.85 17.49 5.12
N LEU A 193 7.13 16.36 5.13
CA LEU A 193 7.73 15.04 4.99
C LEU A 193 6.99 14.24 3.93
N LEU A 194 7.73 13.71 2.94
CA LEU A 194 7.28 12.71 2.00
C LEU A 194 7.79 11.34 2.43
N VAL A 195 6.87 10.38 2.61
CA VAL A 195 7.19 8.98 2.95
C VAL A 195 6.69 8.07 1.85
N ALA A 196 7.60 7.54 1.03
CA ALA A 196 7.29 6.60 -0.05
C ALA A 196 8.57 5.91 -0.56
N ARG A 197 8.41 4.87 -1.39
CA ARG A 197 9.50 4.42 -2.27
C ARG A 197 9.93 5.59 -3.17
N ILE A 198 11.21 5.74 -3.39
CA ILE A 198 11.77 6.86 -4.15
C ILE A 198 11.59 6.59 -5.65
N LEU A 199 10.40 6.96 -6.14
CA LEU A 199 9.98 6.75 -7.53
C LEU A 199 9.32 8.02 -8.08
N LYS A 200 9.50 8.29 -9.37
CA LYS A 200 8.86 9.43 -10.07
C LYS A 200 7.35 9.42 -9.92
N GLU A 201 6.73 8.25 -10.07
CA GLU A 201 5.28 8.10 -9.97
C GLU A 201 4.70 8.31 -8.56
N LYS A 202 5.55 8.32 -7.53
CA LYS A 202 5.20 8.76 -6.17
C LYS A 202 5.23 10.29 -6.01
N GLY A 203 5.60 11.00 -7.08
CA GLY A 203 5.61 12.45 -7.14
C GLY A 203 6.84 13.07 -6.45
N VAL A 204 7.93 12.30 -6.29
CA VAL A 204 9.15 12.82 -5.62
C VAL A 204 9.71 14.02 -6.36
N GLU A 205 9.82 13.97 -7.71
CA GLU A 205 10.28 15.11 -8.50
C GLU A 205 9.36 16.33 -8.31
N VAL A 206 8.04 16.13 -8.34
CA VAL A 206 7.03 17.19 -8.14
C VAL A 206 7.17 17.82 -6.76
N PHE A 207 7.45 17.01 -5.72
CA PHE A 207 7.70 17.50 -4.36
C PHE A 207 8.97 18.36 -4.29
N VAL A 208 10.06 17.90 -4.92
CA VAL A 208 11.34 18.65 -4.95
C VAL A 208 11.18 19.98 -5.69
N GLU A 209 10.53 19.98 -6.85
CA GLU A 209 10.28 21.19 -7.62
C GLU A 209 9.39 22.18 -6.86
N ALA A 210 8.34 21.69 -6.18
CA ALA A 210 7.49 22.51 -5.31
C ALA A 210 8.30 23.11 -4.13
N ALA A 211 9.20 22.34 -3.53
CA ALA A 211 10.11 22.82 -2.49
C ALA A 211 11.00 23.98 -3.01
N GLN A 212 11.56 23.83 -4.22
CA GLN A 212 12.37 24.88 -4.85
C GLN A 212 11.57 26.14 -5.14
N VAL A 213 10.30 26.02 -5.56
CA VAL A 213 9.41 27.17 -5.74
C VAL A 213 9.23 27.93 -4.42
N LEU A 214 8.90 27.20 -3.34
CA LEU A 214 8.68 27.81 -2.03
C LEU A 214 9.95 28.46 -1.45
N GLN A 215 11.12 27.85 -1.68
CA GLN A 215 12.40 28.42 -1.27
C GLN A 215 12.71 29.73 -2.02
N LYS A 216 12.43 29.80 -3.33
CA LYS A 216 12.57 31.03 -4.13
C LYS A 216 11.63 32.14 -3.66
N GLU A 217 10.47 31.78 -3.14
CA GLU A 217 9.50 32.72 -2.53
C GLU A 217 9.91 33.15 -1.11
N GLY A 218 11.02 32.65 -0.57
CA GLY A 218 11.50 32.99 0.77
C GLY A 218 10.80 32.21 1.91
N ILE A 219 10.04 31.18 1.61
CA ILE A 219 9.40 30.36 2.64
C ILE A 219 10.43 29.47 3.33
N CYS A 220 10.64 29.72 4.62
CA CYS A 220 11.61 29.03 5.46
C CYS A 220 11.01 27.72 6.01
N ALA A 221 11.12 26.64 5.24
CA ALA A 221 10.64 25.30 5.61
C ALA A 221 11.69 24.23 5.34
N ASP A 222 11.58 23.08 6.02
CA ASP A 222 12.34 21.86 5.75
C ASP A 222 11.50 20.93 4.88
N PHE A 223 12.09 20.43 3.81
CA PHE A 223 11.45 19.48 2.89
C PHE A 223 12.15 18.14 3.02
N ALA A 224 11.60 17.24 3.82
CA ALA A 224 12.19 15.96 4.13
C ALA A 224 11.64 14.84 3.22
N LEU A 225 12.52 13.95 2.79
CA LEU A 225 12.20 12.78 1.97
C LEU A 225 12.68 11.53 2.69
N LEU A 226 11.77 10.59 2.94
CA LEU A 226 12.03 9.30 3.59
C LEU A 226 11.60 8.16 2.68
N GLY A 227 12.49 7.22 2.43
CA GLY A 227 12.21 6.00 1.69
C GLY A 227 13.43 5.42 1.00
N PHE A 228 13.30 4.17 0.58
CA PHE A 228 14.38 3.47 -0.12
C PHE A 228 14.39 3.76 -1.62
N LEU A 229 15.58 3.78 -2.18
CA LEU A 229 15.80 3.82 -3.62
C LEU A 229 15.45 2.45 -4.22
N GLU A 230 14.62 2.45 -5.23
CA GLU A 230 14.24 1.23 -5.93
C GLU A 230 14.96 1.17 -7.27
N THR A 231 16.02 0.37 -7.35
CA THR A 231 16.81 0.14 -8.56
C THR A 231 16.08 -0.77 -9.55
N ASN A 232 16.42 -0.66 -10.83
CA ASN A 232 15.81 -1.46 -11.92
C ASN A 232 14.30 -1.21 -12.09
N ASN A 233 13.82 -0.02 -11.78
CA ASN A 233 12.44 0.40 -12.00
C ASN A 233 12.36 1.44 -13.13
N LYS A 234 11.37 1.32 -14.01
CA LYS A 234 11.11 2.29 -15.09
C LYS A 234 10.93 3.73 -14.58
N PHE A 235 10.45 3.89 -13.36
CA PHE A 235 10.21 5.18 -12.69
C PHE A 235 11.25 5.48 -11.61
N GLU A 236 12.41 4.89 -11.72
CA GLU A 236 13.53 5.06 -10.80
C GLU A 236 13.99 6.52 -10.77
N ILE A 237 14.38 6.95 -9.59
CA ILE A 237 15.12 8.17 -9.33
C ILE A 237 16.51 7.73 -8.92
N SER A 238 17.54 8.26 -9.59
CA SER A 238 18.90 7.84 -9.34
C SER A 238 19.41 8.39 -7.99
N GLU A 239 20.39 7.71 -7.42
CA GLU A 239 21.10 8.22 -6.25
C GLU A 239 21.78 9.57 -6.54
N TYR A 240 22.26 9.76 -7.77
CA TYR A 240 22.82 11.03 -8.23
C TYR A 240 21.78 12.16 -8.15
N ASP A 241 20.52 11.94 -8.54
CA ASP A 241 19.46 12.95 -8.43
C ASP A 241 19.23 13.35 -6.97
N ILE A 242 19.17 12.37 -6.07
CA ILE A 242 19.02 12.63 -4.63
C ILE A 242 20.20 13.46 -4.09
N GLN A 243 21.44 13.05 -4.39
CA GLN A 243 22.63 13.76 -3.95
C GLN A 243 22.67 15.20 -4.50
N LYS A 244 22.28 15.40 -5.76
CA LYS A 244 22.15 16.72 -6.38
C LYS A 244 21.15 17.61 -5.63
N TRP A 245 19.94 17.09 -5.32
CA TRP A 245 18.91 17.85 -4.60
C TRP A 245 19.32 18.17 -3.16
N VAL A 246 20.03 17.26 -2.49
CA VAL A 246 20.59 17.50 -1.15
C VAL A 246 21.69 18.56 -1.20
N ALA A 247 22.62 18.48 -2.16
CA ALA A 247 23.69 19.49 -2.35
C ALA A 247 23.12 20.88 -2.65
N GLN A 248 22.03 20.96 -3.41
CA GLN A 248 21.28 22.20 -3.69
C GLN A 248 20.46 22.68 -2.48
N LYS A 249 20.43 21.94 -1.37
CA LYS A 249 19.59 22.20 -0.20
C LYS A 249 18.09 22.27 -0.51
N SER A 250 17.67 21.63 -1.62
CA SER A 250 16.24 21.56 -1.99
C SER A 250 15.48 20.64 -1.06
N ILE A 251 16.12 19.56 -0.58
CA ILE A 251 15.53 18.58 0.33
C ILE A 251 16.53 18.09 1.39
N LEU A 252 15.97 17.46 2.44
CA LEU A 252 16.70 16.64 3.40
C LEU A 252 16.34 15.17 3.12
N TYR A 253 17.30 14.37 2.65
CA TYR A 253 17.06 12.93 2.48
C TYR A 253 17.39 12.20 3.78
N LEU A 254 16.39 11.50 4.33
CA LEU A 254 16.47 10.79 5.63
C LEU A 254 16.83 9.31 5.48
N GLY A 255 17.03 8.82 4.24
CA GLY A 255 17.28 7.39 3.99
C GLY A 255 16.05 6.53 4.20
N GLU A 256 16.26 5.34 4.73
CA GLU A 256 15.22 4.35 5.03
C GLU A 256 14.91 4.31 6.53
N SER A 257 13.67 3.96 6.86
CA SER A 257 13.27 3.71 8.24
C SER A 257 12.44 2.44 8.35
N PHE A 258 12.76 1.59 9.32
CA PHE A 258 11.95 0.43 9.69
C PHE A 258 10.74 0.80 10.54
N ASP A 259 10.74 1.99 11.12
CA ASP A 259 9.64 2.52 11.93
C ASP A 259 9.47 4.02 11.67
N VAL A 260 8.62 4.33 10.72
CA VAL A 260 8.35 5.69 10.25
C VAL A 260 7.67 6.61 11.27
N ARG A 261 7.29 6.09 12.45
CA ARG A 261 6.55 6.88 13.45
C ARG A 261 7.35 8.06 13.98
N LYS A 262 8.66 7.93 14.16
CA LYS A 262 9.53 9.03 14.59
C LYS A 262 9.53 10.17 13.58
N GLU A 263 9.70 9.84 12.31
CA GLU A 263 9.77 10.79 11.22
C GLU A 263 8.42 11.47 11.01
N ILE A 264 7.32 10.71 11.02
CA ILE A 264 5.95 11.26 10.98
C ILE A 264 5.70 12.17 12.17
N ALA A 265 6.09 11.79 13.39
CA ALA A 265 5.94 12.60 14.57
C ALA A 265 6.72 13.92 14.51
N SER A 266 7.86 13.94 13.82
CA SER A 266 8.70 15.12 13.63
C SER A 266 8.22 16.06 12.52
N ALA A 267 7.23 15.68 11.73
CA ALA A 267 6.70 16.46 10.63
C ALA A 267 5.48 17.31 11.06
N ASP A 268 5.38 18.52 10.51
CA ASP A 268 4.20 19.38 10.64
C ASP A 268 3.12 19.00 9.63
N CYS A 269 3.50 18.50 8.46
CA CYS A 269 2.58 18.07 7.41
C CYS A 269 3.21 16.94 6.59
N ILE A 270 2.40 15.95 6.22
CA ILE A 270 2.81 14.87 5.31
C ILE A 270 2.36 15.21 3.90
N VAL A 271 3.27 15.02 2.93
CA VAL A 271 3.03 15.32 1.51
C VAL A 271 3.28 14.07 0.68
N LEU A 272 2.28 13.63 -0.08
CA LEU A 272 2.43 12.52 -1.03
C LEU A 272 1.76 12.90 -2.36
N PRO A 273 2.47 13.53 -3.30
CA PRO A 273 1.89 13.97 -4.57
C PRO A 273 1.91 12.85 -5.63
N SER A 274 1.53 11.63 -5.21
CA SER A 274 1.54 10.44 -6.04
C SER A 274 0.52 10.56 -7.17
N PHE A 275 0.93 10.18 -8.38
CA PHE A 275 0.06 10.01 -9.54
C PHE A 275 -0.01 8.54 -10.00
N TYR A 276 0.55 7.64 -9.21
CA TYR A 276 0.43 6.21 -9.39
C TYR A 276 -1.00 5.75 -9.07
N ARG A 277 -1.52 4.80 -9.85
CA ARG A 277 -2.81 4.17 -9.58
C ARG A 277 -2.68 3.17 -8.45
N GLU A 278 -2.83 3.65 -7.23
CA GLU A 278 -2.68 2.89 -5.99
C GLU A 278 -4.03 2.34 -5.50
N GLY A 279 -3.94 1.37 -4.57
CA GLY A 279 -5.02 1.16 -3.61
C GLY A 279 -5.11 2.38 -2.67
N THR A 280 -5.05 2.16 -1.36
CA THR A 280 -4.95 3.29 -0.41
C THR A 280 -3.51 3.36 0.12
N PRO A 281 -2.77 4.49 -0.08
CA PRO A 281 -1.39 4.61 0.38
C PRO A 281 -1.27 4.49 1.89
N LYS A 282 -0.50 3.51 2.36
CA LYS A 282 -0.37 3.25 3.80
C LYS A 282 0.28 4.41 4.55
N SER A 283 1.26 5.08 3.95
CA SER A 283 1.90 6.24 4.57
C SER A 283 0.92 7.39 4.86
N LEU A 284 -0.11 7.59 4.04
CA LEU A 284 -1.17 8.55 4.32
C LEU A 284 -2.06 8.10 5.47
N LEU A 285 -2.40 6.80 5.54
CA LEU A 285 -3.17 6.25 6.66
C LEU A 285 -2.40 6.38 8.00
N GLU A 286 -1.12 6.08 7.99
CA GLU A 286 -0.22 6.19 9.13
C GLU A 286 -0.09 7.65 9.61
N ALA A 287 0.07 8.57 8.67
CA ALA A 287 0.15 10.00 8.94
C ALA A 287 -1.15 10.55 9.56
N ALA A 288 -2.29 10.27 8.95
CA ALA A 288 -3.59 10.70 9.46
C ALA A 288 -3.91 10.04 10.83
N ALA A 289 -3.57 8.76 11.01
CA ALA A 289 -3.71 8.07 12.29
C ALA A 289 -2.91 8.75 13.41
N MET A 290 -1.75 9.31 13.08
CA MET A 290 -0.91 10.07 14.02
C MET A 290 -1.30 11.56 14.15
N GLY A 291 -2.42 11.97 13.56
CA GLY A 291 -2.92 13.35 13.66
C GLY A 291 -2.11 14.36 12.85
N ARG A 292 -1.51 13.96 11.73
CA ARG A 292 -0.80 14.85 10.81
C ARG A 292 -1.74 15.35 9.71
N PRO A 293 -1.81 16.65 9.44
CA PRO A 293 -2.45 17.16 8.25
C PRO A 293 -1.72 16.65 7.00
N ILE A 294 -2.46 16.44 5.92
CA ILE A 294 -1.96 15.80 4.71
C ILE A 294 -2.16 16.69 3.49
N ILE A 295 -1.17 16.70 2.59
CA ILE A 295 -1.33 17.19 1.22
C ILE A 295 -1.08 16.01 0.28
N THR A 296 -2.05 15.73 -0.58
CA THR A 296 -1.91 14.63 -1.56
C THR A 296 -2.64 14.99 -2.87
N THR A 297 -2.49 14.16 -3.89
CA THR A 297 -3.15 14.39 -5.17
C THR A 297 -4.60 13.92 -5.16
N ASN A 298 -5.41 14.55 -6.03
CA ASN A 298 -6.74 14.05 -6.40
C ASN A 298 -6.63 12.86 -7.35
N SER A 299 -5.87 11.84 -6.97
CA SER A 299 -5.69 10.57 -7.69
C SER A 299 -6.39 9.42 -6.97
N ILE A 300 -6.65 8.32 -7.70
CA ILE A 300 -7.26 7.11 -7.14
C ILE A 300 -6.42 6.59 -5.96
N GLY A 301 -7.09 6.26 -4.87
CA GLY A 301 -6.46 5.81 -3.62
C GLY A 301 -6.02 6.97 -2.72
N CYS A 302 -5.29 7.96 -3.23
CA CYS A 302 -4.83 9.10 -2.45
C CYS A 302 -6.00 9.96 -1.95
N ARG A 303 -6.92 10.36 -2.85
CA ARG A 303 -8.07 11.22 -2.52
C ARG A 303 -9.02 10.62 -1.48
N ASN A 304 -9.03 9.31 -1.31
CA ASN A 304 -9.94 8.66 -0.35
C ASN A 304 -9.56 8.96 1.10
N VAL A 305 -8.30 9.34 1.36
CA VAL A 305 -7.80 9.64 2.71
C VAL A 305 -8.06 11.09 3.10
N VAL A 306 -8.17 12.01 2.12
CA VAL A 306 -8.23 13.45 2.36
C VAL A 306 -9.55 14.06 1.89
N ASP A 307 -10.28 14.64 2.82
CA ASP A 307 -11.39 15.55 2.55
C ASP A 307 -10.82 16.96 2.45
N HIS A 308 -10.85 17.54 1.24
CA HIS A 308 -10.20 18.81 0.90
C HIS A 308 -10.65 19.96 1.81
N GLY A 309 -9.69 20.63 2.46
CA GLY A 309 -9.95 21.74 3.38
C GLY A 309 -10.41 21.32 4.79
N ILE A 310 -10.63 20.01 5.04
CA ILE A 310 -11.11 19.50 6.32
C ILE A 310 -9.97 18.83 7.11
N ASN A 311 -9.35 17.80 6.53
CA ASN A 311 -8.25 17.07 7.15
C ASN A 311 -6.94 17.16 6.37
N GLY A 312 -6.91 17.99 5.32
CA GLY A 312 -5.77 18.19 4.44
C GLY A 312 -6.15 18.90 3.14
N TYR A 313 -5.21 18.91 2.20
CA TYR A 313 -5.44 19.50 0.89
C TYR A 313 -5.22 18.48 -0.22
N LEU A 314 -6.05 18.56 -1.25
CA LEU A 314 -5.89 17.85 -2.53
C LEU A 314 -5.28 18.81 -3.56
N CYS A 315 -4.29 18.33 -4.32
CA CYS A 315 -3.71 19.02 -5.47
C CYS A 315 -3.90 18.21 -6.75
N HIS A 316 -3.70 18.83 -7.90
CA HIS A 316 -3.73 18.15 -9.18
C HIS A 316 -2.50 17.25 -9.36
N PRO A 317 -2.65 16.04 -9.92
CA PRO A 317 -1.51 15.17 -10.19
C PRO A 317 -0.52 15.82 -11.17
N LYS A 318 0.79 15.74 -10.87
CA LYS A 318 1.89 16.30 -11.67
C LYS A 318 1.91 17.82 -11.79
N ASP A 319 1.17 18.52 -10.96
CA ASP A 319 1.10 19.98 -10.97
C ASP A 319 1.93 20.56 -9.81
N VAL A 320 3.14 21.02 -10.13
CA VAL A 320 4.09 21.62 -9.19
C VAL A 320 3.54 22.89 -8.58
N THR A 321 2.88 23.73 -9.39
CA THR A 321 2.34 25.04 -8.98
C THR A 321 1.22 24.86 -7.97
N ASP A 322 0.28 23.94 -8.26
CA ASP A 322 -0.82 23.66 -7.35
C ASP A 322 -0.32 23.01 -6.04
N LEU A 323 0.64 22.07 -6.12
CA LEU A 323 1.27 21.50 -4.92
C LEU A 323 1.95 22.57 -4.07
N ALA A 324 2.78 23.44 -4.67
CA ALA A 324 3.45 24.54 -3.97
C ALA A 324 2.41 25.48 -3.33
N SER A 325 1.32 25.78 -4.02
CA SER A 325 0.21 26.58 -3.47
C SER A 325 -0.41 25.94 -2.22
N LYS A 326 -0.71 24.61 -2.23
CA LYS A 326 -1.25 23.91 -1.07
C LYS A 326 -0.24 23.84 0.09
N MET A 327 1.03 23.65 -0.22
CA MET A 327 2.09 23.67 0.79
C MET A 327 2.23 25.07 1.42
N ARG A 328 2.19 26.13 0.63
CA ARG A 328 2.18 27.53 1.13
C ARG A 328 0.98 27.78 2.04
N MET A 329 -0.23 27.41 1.60
CA MET A 329 -1.44 27.52 2.43
C MET A 329 -1.26 26.84 3.79
N MET A 330 -0.68 25.64 3.80
CA MET A 330 -0.44 24.86 5.02
C MET A 330 0.54 25.57 5.99
N THR A 331 1.55 26.25 5.48
CA THR A 331 2.50 27.01 6.34
C THR A 331 1.86 28.24 6.98
N LEU A 332 0.88 28.85 6.29
CA LEU A 332 0.19 30.05 6.77
C LEU A 332 -0.92 29.75 7.78
N LEU A 333 -1.38 28.50 7.88
CA LEU A 333 -2.39 28.12 8.88
C LEU A 333 -1.84 28.26 10.31
N PRO A 334 -2.62 28.79 11.26
CA PRO A 334 -2.30 28.75 12.68
C PRO A 334 -2.07 27.31 13.16
N ARG A 335 -1.21 27.13 14.16
CA ARG A 335 -0.94 25.80 14.74
C ARG A 335 -2.22 25.11 15.21
N SER A 336 -3.15 25.85 15.81
CA SER A 336 -4.45 25.33 16.27
C SER A 336 -5.27 24.73 15.13
N GLU A 337 -5.33 25.39 13.98
CA GLU A 337 -6.06 24.90 12.81
C GLU A 337 -5.40 23.66 12.22
N ARG A 338 -4.06 23.63 12.11
CA ARG A 338 -3.31 22.43 11.68
C ARG A 338 -3.55 21.25 12.63
N THR A 339 -3.58 21.51 13.94
CA THR A 339 -3.90 20.48 14.94
C THR A 339 -5.31 19.93 14.74
N LEU A 340 -6.30 20.81 14.58
CA LEU A 340 -7.68 20.41 14.32
C LEU A 340 -7.81 19.62 13.00
N MET A 341 -7.13 20.07 11.94
CA MET A 341 -7.09 19.37 10.66
C MET A 341 -6.51 17.94 10.81
N GLY A 342 -5.43 17.78 11.57
CA GLY A 342 -4.85 16.47 11.88
C GLY A 342 -5.78 15.58 12.71
N LEU A 343 -6.50 16.12 13.71
CA LEU A 343 -7.47 15.38 14.50
C LEU A 343 -8.67 14.91 13.67
N ARG A 344 -9.19 15.75 12.77
CA ARG A 344 -10.23 15.34 11.81
C ARG A 344 -9.74 14.24 10.87
N GLY A 345 -8.44 14.27 10.51
CA GLY A 345 -7.81 13.16 9.79
C GLY A 345 -7.86 11.86 10.60
N ARG A 346 -7.51 11.91 11.88
CA ARG A 346 -7.58 10.76 12.79
C ARG A 346 -9.01 10.22 12.92
N GLU A 347 -10.00 11.06 13.11
CA GLU A 347 -11.41 10.66 13.20
C GLU A 347 -11.88 9.94 11.93
N LYS A 348 -11.49 10.44 10.75
CA LYS A 348 -11.76 9.76 9.47
C LYS A 348 -11.12 8.37 9.43
N ILE A 349 -9.85 8.25 9.85
CA ILE A 349 -9.15 6.97 9.85
C ILE A 349 -9.81 5.96 10.81
N GLU A 350 -10.23 6.38 12.00
CA GLU A 350 -10.94 5.53 12.95
C GLU A 350 -12.25 4.99 12.37
N ARG A 351 -13.00 5.84 11.70
CA ARG A 351 -14.29 5.47 11.11
C ARG A 351 -14.17 4.60 9.87
N GLU A 352 -13.18 4.85 9.01
CA GLU A 352 -13.16 4.30 7.64
C GLU A 352 -11.99 3.36 7.35
N PHE A 353 -10.85 3.50 8.07
CA PHE A 353 -9.59 2.85 7.69
C PHE A 353 -8.90 2.09 8.83
N ASP A 354 -9.59 1.85 9.96
CA ASP A 354 -9.05 0.96 11.00
C ASP A 354 -8.82 -0.43 10.41
N GLU A 355 -7.66 -1.04 10.70
CA GLU A 355 -7.35 -2.40 10.25
C GLU A 355 -8.39 -3.43 10.74
N GLN A 356 -9.08 -3.18 11.86
CA GLN A 356 -10.14 -4.06 12.36
C GLN A 356 -11.30 -4.17 11.38
N ILE A 357 -11.63 -3.10 10.64
CA ILE A 357 -12.65 -3.13 9.59
C ILE A 357 -12.28 -4.15 8.51
N VAL A 358 -11.01 -4.14 8.09
CA VAL A 358 -10.47 -5.07 7.10
C VAL A 358 -10.47 -6.49 7.64
N ILE A 359 -9.93 -6.69 8.84
CA ILE A 359 -9.84 -8.00 9.51
C ILE A 359 -11.22 -8.62 9.65
N ASN A 360 -12.20 -7.87 10.16
CA ASN A 360 -13.57 -8.36 10.36
C ASN A 360 -14.24 -8.78 9.04
N LYS A 361 -14.00 -8.04 7.94
CA LYS A 361 -14.50 -8.45 6.61
C LYS A 361 -13.90 -9.79 6.16
N TYR A 362 -12.60 -10.01 6.38
CA TYR A 362 -11.99 -11.32 6.10
C TYR A 362 -12.56 -12.42 6.97
N LEU A 363 -12.63 -12.20 8.29
CA LEU A 363 -13.15 -13.22 9.23
C LEU A 363 -14.59 -13.63 8.92
N ASN A 364 -15.44 -12.68 8.55
CA ASN A 364 -16.83 -12.96 8.19
C ASN A 364 -16.89 -13.88 6.96
N ILE A 365 -16.10 -13.62 5.94
CA ILE A 365 -16.07 -14.48 4.74
C ILE A 365 -15.41 -15.83 5.04
N ILE A 366 -14.32 -15.85 5.80
CA ILE A 366 -13.64 -17.09 6.21
C ILE A 366 -14.61 -18.02 6.96
N LYS A 367 -15.39 -17.50 7.93
CA LYS A 367 -16.39 -18.25 8.67
C LYS A 367 -17.55 -18.76 7.81
N GLN A 368 -17.82 -18.16 6.68
CA GLN A 368 -18.86 -18.62 5.74
C GLN A 368 -18.32 -19.71 4.79
N ILE A 369 -17.03 -19.77 4.57
CA ILE A 369 -16.37 -20.69 3.65
C ILE A 369 -15.95 -21.99 4.36
N LEU A 370 -15.39 -21.86 5.57
CA LEU A 370 -14.92 -22.97 6.42
C LEU A 370 -15.98 -23.38 7.46
#